data_4926e81d5c22e63f813a6b7276051fa3
#
_entry.id   4926e81d5c22e63f813a6b7276051fa3
#
_cell.length_a   1.000
_cell.length_b   1.000
_cell.length_c   1.000
_cell.angle_alpha   90.00
_cell.angle_beta   90.00
_cell.angle_gamma   90.00
#
_symmetry.space_group_name_H-M   'P 1'
#
loop_
_entity.id
_entity.type
_entity.pdbx_description
1 polymer ?
#
loop_
_entity_poly.entity_id
_entity_poly.type
_entity_poly.pdbx_seq_one_letter_code
_entity_poly.pdbx_strand_id
1 'polypeptide(L)'
;MLGRLFSWLLLAVLIGLLILLHPLWLSLAGNQLVADEALQPSDVIVVLAGNSPYRAQHAVELYRAGWAPRLLVSDETVKTHGLATTWRALFEQGVAKLDVPPDAVMPLPGLAEDTHDEALKTRDVMLEHGWKRAIVVTDPFHSYRALLLFRAIFGPAGLEVRSSAALRSPEGVRDWWRTVDGVERVTLEYVKLGWAASQGQL
;
A
#
# COMPACT_ATOMS: atom_id res chain seq x y z
N MET A 1 -37.57 34.95 -14.01
CA MET A 1 -36.43 34.84 -14.94
C MET A 1 -35.09 35.18 -14.27
N LEU A 2 -34.99 36.28 -13.51
CA LEU A 2 -33.75 36.69 -12.82
C LEU A 2 -33.14 35.59 -11.90
N GLY A 3 -33.95 34.90 -11.10
CA GLY A 3 -33.45 33.85 -10.18
C GLY A 3 -32.80 32.69 -10.91
N ARG A 4 -33.33 32.29 -12.08
CA ARG A 4 -32.73 31.20 -12.89
C ARG A 4 -31.38 31.63 -13.49
N LEU A 5 -31.28 32.87 -13.96
CA LEU A 5 -30.00 33.41 -14.47
C LEU A 5 -28.96 33.49 -13.37
N PHE A 6 -29.33 33.93 -12.18
CA PHE A 6 -28.43 33.94 -11.01
C PHE A 6 -27.94 32.53 -10.64
N SER A 7 -28.85 31.53 -10.66
CA SER A 7 -28.45 30.12 -10.37
C SER A 7 -27.46 29.56 -11.40
N TRP A 8 -27.67 29.85 -12.69
CA TRP A 8 -26.75 29.45 -13.76
C TRP A 8 -25.37 30.12 -13.63
N LEU A 9 -25.36 31.42 -13.28
CA LEU A 9 -24.11 32.16 -13.04
C LEU A 9 -23.34 31.57 -11.85
N LEU A 10 -24.04 31.29 -10.74
CA LEU A 10 -23.43 30.66 -9.56
C LEU A 10 -22.85 29.30 -9.91
N LEU A 11 -23.59 28.47 -10.65
CA LEU A 11 -23.11 27.15 -11.09
C LEU A 11 -21.86 27.29 -11.99
N ALA A 12 -21.85 28.24 -12.93
CA ALA A 12 -20.70 28.46 -13.80
C ALA A 12 -19.46 28.91 -13.00
N VAL A 13 -19.62 29.78 -12.00
CA VAL A 13 -18.55 30.21 -11.11
C VAL A 13 -18.02 29.01 -10.29
N LEU A 14 -18.93 28.18 -9.75
CA LEU A 14 -18.55 26.97 -8.99
C LEU A 14 -17.76 25.98 -9.85
N ILE A 15 -18.20 25.73 -11.07
CA ILE A 15 -17.48 24.88 -12.03
C ILE A 15 -16.12 25.50 -12.38
N GLY A 16 -16.07 26.81 -12.63
CA GLY A 16 -14.82 27.52 -12.89
C GLY A 16 -13.82 27.39 -11.73
N LEU A 17 -14.28 27.54 -10.50
CA LEU A 17 -13.46 27.33 -9.30
C LEU A 17 -13.00 25.88 -9.16
N LEU A 18 -13.89 24.92 -9.41
CA LEU A 18 -13.54 23.50 -9.38
C LEU A 18 -12.44 23.17 -10.39
N ILE A 19 -12.54 23.70 -11.60
CA ILE A 19 -11.53 23.54 -12.65
C ILE A 19 -10.23 24.26 -12.26
N LEU A 20 -10.30 25.49 -11.77
CA LEU A 20 -9.12 26.27 -11.38
C LEU A 20 -8.37 25.62 -10.23
N LEU A 21 -9.08 25.08 -9.25
CA LEU A 21 -8.53 24.49 -8.03
C LEU A 21 -8.29 22.98 -8.15
N HIS A 22 -8.44 22.39 -9.36
CA HIS A 22 -8.26 20.93 -9.52
C HIS A 22 -6.91 20.39 -9.00
N PRO A 23 -5.77 21.08 -9.13
CA PRO A 23 -4.54 20.52 -8.61
C PRO A 23 -4.56 20.35 -7.09
N LEU A 24 -5.28 21.23 -6.37
CA LEU A 24 -5.37 21.17 -4.90
C LEU A 24 -6.21 19.98 -4.45
N TRP A 25 -7.45 19.86 -4.92
CA TRP A 25 -8.33 18.79 -4.45
C TRP A 25 -7.92 17.41 -4.99
N LEU A 26 -7.33 17.34 -6.22
CA LEU A 26 -6.75 16.09 -6.72
C LEU A 26 -5.54 15.66 -5.89
N SER A 27 -4.62 16.59 -5.56
CA SER A 27 -3.51 16.29 -4.65
C SER A 27 -4.00 15.79 -3.29
N LEU A 28 -5.03 16.43 -2.72
CA LEU A 28 -5.63 15.99 -1.47
C LEU A 28 -6.20 14.57 -1.59
N ALA A 29 -6.92 14.28 -2.67
CA ALA A 29 -7.46 12.96 -2.92
C ALA A 29 -6.35 11.88 -2.97
N GLY A 30 -5.26 12.12 -3.71
CA GLY A 30 -4.14 11.18 -3.72
C GLY A 30 -3.49 11.02 -2.35
N ASN A 31 -3.26 12.12 -1.64
CA ASN A 31 -2.63 12.10 -0.32
C ASN A 31 -3.45 11.35 0.74
N GLN A 32 -4.79 11.32 0.64
CA GLN A 32 -5.64 10.54 1.54
C GLN A 32 -5.44 9.04 1.43
N LEU A 33 -4.92 8.55 0.31
CA LEU A 33 -4.61 7.14 0.11
C LEU A 33 -3.22 6.74 0.61
N VAL A 34 -2.42 7.72 1.06
CA VAL A 34 -1.05 7.47 1.53
C VAL A 34 -1.02 7.44 3.05
N ALA A 35 -0.61 6.30 3.58
CA ALA A 35 -0.31 6.13 4.99
C ALA A 35 1.19 5.84 5.14
N ASP A 36 1.94 6.86 5.55
CA ASP A 36 3.36 6.74 5.91
C ASP A 36 3.50 7.28 7.33
N GLU A 37 3.72 6.37 8.28
CA GLU A 37 3.64 6.67 9.70
C GLU A 37 5.03 6.78 10.32
N ALA A 38 5.12 7.47 11.46
CA ALA A 38 6.32 7.44 12.28
C ALA A 38 6.63 6.01 12.73
N LEU A 39 7.79 5.49 12.32
CA LEU A 39 8.18 4.12 12.59
C LEU A 39 8.65 3.95 14.04
N GLN A 40 8.55 2.73 14.52
CA GLN A 40 9.12 2.26 15.78
C GLN A 40 9.79 0.90 15.56
N PRO A 41 10.79 0.53 16.37
CA PRO A 41 11.42 -0.80 16.27
C PRO A 41 10.37 -1.90 16.32
N SER A 42 10.41 -2.79 15.35
CA SER A 42 9.41 -3.83 15.11
C SER A 42 10.07 -5.20 14.99
N ASP A 43 9.28 -6.27 15.05
CA ASP A 43 9.77 -7.64 14.97
C ASP A 43 9.99 -8.06 13.51
N VAL A 44 9.19 -7.49 12.60
CA VAL A 44 9.20 -7.89 11.19
C VAL A 44 8.79 -6.72 10.28
N ILE A 45 9.40 -6.66 9.08
CA ILE A 45 8.93 -5.86 7.96
C ILE A 45 8.16 -6.78 7.02
N VAL A 46 6.90 -6.48 6.78
CA VAL A 46 6.01 -7.23 5.88
C VAL A 46 5.99 -6.55 4.53
N VAL A 47 6.42 -7.26 3.50
CA VAL A 47 6.45 -6.75 2.12
C VAL A 47 5.27 -7.34 1.37
N LEU A 48 4.28 -6.51 1.09
CA LEU A 48 3.08 -6.95 0.38
C LEU A 48 3.39 -7.30 -1.08
N ALA A 49 2.69 -8.29 -1.59
CA ALA A 49 2.79 -8.69 -2.98
C ALA A 49 2.38 -7.56 -3.93
N GLY A 50 2.93 -7.55 -5.14
CA GLY A 50 2.65 -6.57 -6.17
C GLY A 50 3.85 -6.26 -7.05
N ASN A 51 3.62 -5.89 -8.29
CA ASN A 51 4.65 -5.74 -9.31
C ASN A 51 5.44 -4.42 -9.23
N SER A 52 5.87 -4.02 -8.02
CA SER A 52 6.64 -2.80 -7.82
C SER A 52 8.03 -3.11 -7.22
N PRO A 53 9.12 -2.85 -7.94
CA PRO A 53 10.47 -3.05 -7.41
C PRO A 53 10.79 -2.10 -6.24
N TYR A 54 10.05 -1.02 -6.10
CA TYR A 54 10.28 -0.01 -5.06
C TYR A 54 9.91 -0.52 -3.66
N ARG A 55 8.94 -1.45 -3.56
CA ARG A 55 8.61 -2.10 -2.28
C ARG A 55 9.79 -2.88 -1.74
N ALA A 56 10.42 -3.70 -2.58
CA ALA A 56 11.60 -4.49 -2.21
C ALA A 56 12.75 -3.58 -1.78
N GLN A 57 13.05 -2.55 -2.58
CA GLN A 57 14.11 -1.60 -2.28
C GLN A 57 13.86 -0.88 -0.95
N HIS A 58 12.65 -0.38 -0.73
CA HIS A 58 12.27 0.32 0.49
C HIS A 58 12.32 -0.60 1.72
N ALA A 59 11.84 -1.84 1.61
CA ALA A 59 11.92 -2.82 2.69
C ALA A 59 13.37 -3.13 3.10
N VAL A 60 14.28 -3.26 2.12
CA VAL A 60 15.71 -3.45 2.39
C VAL A 60 16.33 -2.22 3.05
N GLU A 61 15.95 -1.01 2.66
CA GLU A 61 16.41 0.22 3.31
C GLU A 61 15.99 0.24 4.79
N LEU A 62 14.74 -0.13 5.10
CA LEU A 62 14.26 -0.24 6.47
C LEU A 62 14.98 -1.33 7.28
N TYR A 63 15.20 -2.49 6.67
CA TYR A 63 15.96 -3.58 7.27
C TYR A 63 17.39 -3.13 7.64
N ARG A 64 18.10 -2.51 6.70
CA ARG A 64 19.46 -1.99 6.93
C ARG A 64 19.51 -0.88 7.96
N ALA A 65 18.46 -0.09 8.06
CA ALA A 65 18.31 0.94 9.09
C ALA A 65 18.01 0.35 10.47
N GLY A 66 17.83 -0.99 10.58
CA GLY A 66 17.61 -1.69 11.86
C GLY A 66 16.18 -1.58 12.41
N TRP A 67 15.20 -1.21 11.57
CA TRP A 67 13.80 -1.11 12.01
C TRP A 67 13.18 -2.45 12.38
N ALA A 68 13.61 -3.54 11.74
CA ALA A 68 13.27 -4.91 12.14
C ALA A 68 14.36 -5.89 11.66
N PRO A 69 14.52 -7.03 12.36
CA PRO A 69 15.56 -8.02 12.03
C PRO A 69 15.18 -8.97 10.89
N ARG A 70 13.94 -8.92 10.40
CA ARG A 70 13.41 -9.86 9.40
C ARG A 70 12.50 -9.17 8.38
N LEU A 71 12.48 -9.76 7.19
CA LEU A 71 11.56 -9.45 6.09
C LEU A 71 10.59 -10.62 5.91
N LEU A 72 9.30 -10.40 6.03
CA LEU A 72 8.26 -11.38 5.72
C LEU A 72 7.66 -11.00 4.36
N VAL A 73 7.86 -11.85 3.35
CA VAL A 73 7.53 -11.51 1.96
C VAL A 73 6.28 -12.27 1.54
N SER A 74 5.25 -11.53 1.20
CA SER A 74 4.03 -12.06 0.62
C SER A 74 4.28 -12.62 -0.78
N ASP A 75 3.49 -13.58 -1.19
CA ASP A 75 3.62 -14.21 -2.51
C ASP A 75 2.29 -14.19 -3.28
N GLU A 76 2.39 -13.88 -4.55
CA GLU A 76 1.29 -13.96 -5.50
C GLU A 76 1.80 -14.46 -6.85
N THR A 77 0.92 -15.04 -7.66
CA THR A 77 1.27 -15.46 -9.01
C THR A 77 1.33 -14.26 -9.94
N VAL A 78 2.51 -13.98 -10.47
CA VAL A 78 2.71 -12.94 -11.48
C VAL A 78 2.69 -13.57 -12.88
N LYS A 79 1.71 -13.19 -13.70
CA LYS A 79 1.63 -13.61 -15.11
C LYS A 79 2.37 -12.60 -15.97
N THR A 80 3.59 -12.93 -16.40
CA THR A 80 4.38 -12.07 -17.28
C THR A 80 4.70 -12.82 -18.56
N HIS A 81 4.17 -12.37 -19.70
CA HIS A 81 4.53 -12.86 -21.06
C HIS A 81 4.59 -14.40 -21.20
N GLY A 82 3.65 -15.13 -20.61
CA GLY A 82 3.57 -16.58 -20.72
C GLY A 82 4.46 -17.38 -19.76
N LEU A 83 5.25 -16.71 -18.92
CA LEU A 83 6.02 -17.33 -17.85
C LEU A 83 5.28 -17.13 -16.52
N ALA A 84 4.96 -18.23 -15.86
CA ALA A 84 4.46 -18.18 -14.49
C ALA A 84 5.66 -18.02 -13.55
N THR A 85 5.73 -16.89 -12.86
CA THR A 85 6.67 -16.66 -11.77
C THR A 85 5.89 -16.13 -10.57
N THR A 86 6.53 -16.09 -9.41
CA THR A 86 5.91 -15.51 -8.21
C THR A 86 6.59 -14.20 -7.85
N TRP A 87 5.83 -13.32 -7.18
CA TRP A 87 6.37 -12.07 -6.65
C TRP A 87 7.59 -12.34 -5.75
N ARG A 88 7.51 -13.34 -4.89
CA ARG A 88 8.61 -13.74 -4.00
C ARG A 88 9.87 -14.08 -4.78
N ALA A 89 9.77 -14.88 -5.84
CA ALA A 89 10.93 -15.23 -6.66
C ALA A 89 11.60 -14.01 -7.28
N LEU A 90 10.81 -13.01 -7.72
CA LEU A 90 11.34 -11.74 -8.21
C LEU A 90 11.97 -10.90 -7.09
N PHE A 91 11.35 -10.90 -5.92
CA PHE A 91 11.87 -10.23 -4.74
C PHE A 91 13.21 -10.81 -4.30
N GLU A 92 13.31 -12.14 -4.14
CA GLU A 92 14.53 -12.82 -3.74
C GLU A 92 15.70 -12.57 -4.71
N GLN A 93 15.44 -12.58 -6.02
CA GLN A 93 16.43 -12.21 -7.03
C GLN A 93 16.89 -10.76 -6.91
N GLY A 94 15.99 -9.85 -6.56
CA GLY A 94 16.30 -8.44 -6.32
C GLY A 94 17.13 -8.23 -5.05
N VAL A 95 16.70 -8.87 -3.97
CA VAL A 95 17.30 -8.76 -2.63
C VAL A 95 18.68 -9.41 -2.55
N ALA A 96 18.91 -10.51 -3.28
CA ALA A 96 20.23 -11.14 -3.38
C ALA A 96 21.33 -10.19 -3.88
N LYS A 97 20.95 -9.17 -4.68
CA LYS A 97 21.83 -8.11 -5.15
C LYS A 97 22.04 -6.98 -4.12
N LEU A 98 21.30 -7.02 -3.03
CA LEU A 98 21.24 -5.98 -2.01
C LEU A 98 21.86 -6.40 -0.68
N ASP A 99 22.68 -7.47 -0.64
CA ASP A 99 23.40 -7.95 0.54
C ASP A 99 22.50 -8.18 1.79
N VAL A 100 21.28 -8.68 1.59
CA VAL A 100 20.43 -9.11 2.70
C VAL A 100 20.67 -10.60 2.93
N PRO A 101 20.98 -11.01 4.18
CA PRO A 101 21.17 -12.43 4.49
C PRO A 101 19.93 -13.25 4.16
N PRO A 102 20.07 -14.43 3.51
CA PRO A 102 18.92 -15.27 3.15
C PRO A 102 18.04 -15.67 4.32
N ASP A 103 18.62 -15.86 5.51
CA ASP A 103 17.92 -16.20 6.74
C ASP A 103 17.11 -15.05 7.35
N ALA A 104 17.35 -13.82 6.89
CA ALA A 104 16.54 -12.66 7.25
C ALA A 104 15.26 -12.55 6.41
N VAL A 105 15.15 -13.29 5.30
CA VAL A 105 14.00 -13.26 4.40
C VAL A 105 13.15 -14.50 4.62
N MET A 106 11.91 -14.29 5.06
CA MET A 106 10.95 -15.37 5.32
C MET A 106 9.78 -15.26 4.33
N PRO A 107 9.35 -16.37 3.73
CA PRO A 107 8.15 -16.37 2.91
C PRO A 107 6.90 -16.33 3.80
N LEU A 108 5.89 -15.55 3.41
CA LEU A 108 4.54 -15.72 3.93
C LEU A 108 3.97 -17.07 3.42
N PRO A 109 3.37 -17.90 4.27
CA PRO A 109 2.88 -19.21 3.88
C PRO A 109 1.78 -19.17 2.81
N GLY A 110 1.97 -19.91 1.72
CA GLY A 110 1.02 -20.01 0.60
C GLY A 110 0.94 -18.76 -0.26
N LEU A 111 0.09 -18.81 -1.29
CA LEU A 111 -0.21 -17.66 -2.14
C LEU A 111 -1.32 -16.83 -1.49
N ALA A 112 -1.17 -15.53 -1.49
CA ALA A 112 -2.22 -14.63 -1.03
C ALA A 112 -3.22 -14.36 -2.15
N GLU A 113 -4.51 -14.38 -1.82
CA GLU A 113 -5.59 -14.08 -2.76
C GLU A 113 -5.81 -12.56 -2.88
N ASP A 114 -5.69 -11.86 -1.77
CA ASP A 114 -5.83 -10.40 -1.67
C ASP A 114 -5.14 -9.87 -0.41
N THR A 115 -5.21 -8.55 -0.20
CA THR A 115 -4.58 -7.88 0.95
C THR A 115 -5.19 -8.27 2.30
N HIS A 116 -6.47 -8.64 2.33
CA HIS A 116 -7.12 -9.13 3.56
C HIS A 116 -6.53 -10.51 3.94
N ASP A 117 -6.35 -11.40 2.97
CA ASP A 117 -5.72 -12.71 3.16
C ASP A 117 -4.24 -12.57 3.57
N GLU A 118 -3.50 -11.62 2.95
CA GLU A 118 -2.12 -11.28 3.39
C GLU A 118 -2.07 -10.90 4.87
N ALA A 119 -3.02 -10.08 5.33
CA ALA A 119 -3.07 -9.64 6.72
C ALA A 119 -3.43 -10.79 7.69
N LEU A 120 -4.35 -11.68 7.31
CA LEU A 120 -4.68 -12.88 8.09
C LEU A 120 -3.47 -13.81 8.24
N LYS A 121 -2.81 -14.14 7.15
CA LYS A 121 -1.61 -15.00 7.14
C LYS A 121 -0.46 -14.37 7.93
N THR A 122 -0.28 -13.06 7.79
CA THR A 122 0.74 -12.33 8.56
C THR A 122 0.46 -12.38 10.06
N ARG A 123 -0.80 -12.19 10.48
CA ARG A 123 -1.22 -12.34 11.87
C ARG A 123 -0.84 -13.73 12.41
N ASP A 124 -1.15 -14.77 11.67
CA ASP A 124 -0.93 -16.15 12.11
C ASP A 124 0.58 -16.43 12.28
N VAL A 125 1.41 -16.00 11.33
CA VAL A 125 2.88 -16.08 11.44
C VAL A 125 3.39 -15.29 12.65
N MET A 126 2.88 -14.08 12.87
CA MET A 126 3.31 -13.28 14.03
C MET A 126 2.95 -13.93 15.36
N LEU A 127 1.76 -14.52 15.46
CA LEU A 127 1.34 -15.24 16.67
C LEU A 127 2.20 -16.48 16.90
N GLU A 128 2.50 -17.24 15.87
CA GLU A 128 3.36 -18.43 15.94
C GLU A 128 4.78 -18.10 16.46
N HIS A 129 5.33 -16.95 16.00
CA HIS A 129 6.68 -16.52 16.42
C HIS A 129 6.69 -15.65 17.68
N GLY A 130 5.55 -15.35 18.27
CA GLY A 130 5.43 -14.47 19.44
C GLY A 130 5.74 -13.00 19.15
N TRP A 131 5.71 -12.58 17.88
CA TRP A 131 5.94 -11.21 17.46
C TRP A 131 4.75 -10.32 17.81
N LYS A 132 5.00 -9.04 18.03
CA LYS A 132 3.99 -8.08 18.45
C LYS A 132 3.82 -6.90 17.50
N ARG A 133 4.87 -6.51 16.79
CA ARG A 133 4.89 -5.32 15.95
C ARG A 133 5.39 -5.62 14.55
N ALA A 134 4.68 -5.08 13.56
CA ALA A 134 5.05 -5.17 12.16
C ALA A 134 5.11 -3.79 11.49
N ILE A 135 6.00 -3.66 10.51
CA ILE A 135 6.00 -2.56 9.56
C ILE A 135 5.55 -3.13 8.22
N VAL A 136 4.43 -2.61 7.68
CA VAL A 136 3.92 -3.01 6.37
C VAL A 136 4.45 -2.08 5.30
N VAL A 137 5.09 -2.65 4.28
CA VAL A 137 5.65 -1.93 3.13
C VAL A 137 4.83 -2.24 1.88
N THR A 138 4.35 -1.19 1.24
CA THR A 138 3.60 -1.27 -0.01
C THR A 138 3.70 0.03 -0.82
N ASP A 139 3.03 0.09 -1.99
CA ASP A 139 3.00 1.31 -2.82
C ASP A 139 2.21 2.44 -2.13
N PRO A 140 2.52 3.70 -2.44
CA PRO A 140 1.93 4.85 -1.74
C PRO A 140 0.39 4.82 -1.71
N PHE A 141 -0.27 4.74 -2.86
CA PHE A 141 -1.74 4.79 -2.93
C PHE A 141 -2.44 3.56 -2.32
N HIS A 142 -1.72 2.45 -2.23
CA HIS A 142 -2.23 1.23 -1.59
C HIS A 142 -2.08 1.25 -0.06
N SER A 143 -1.18 2.09 0.48
CA SER A 143 -0.74 2.02 1.88
C SER A 143 -1.85 2.30 2.89
N TYR A 144 -2.77 3.22 2.59
CA TYR A 144 -3.89 3.53 3.50
C TYR A 144 -4.86 2.35 3.63
N ARG A 145 -5.29 1.74 2.51
CA ARG A 145 -6.17 0.57 2.55
C ARG A 145 -5.50 -0.63 3.22
N ALA A 146 -4.24 -0.90 2.90
CA ALA A 146 -3.48 -1.96 3.55
C ALA A 146 -3.42 -1.75 5.07
N LEU A 147 -3.11 -0.53 5.52
CA LEU A 147 -3.06 -0.20 6.95
C LEU A 147 -4.38 -0.45 7.66
N LEU A 148 -5.51 -0.05 7.05
CA LEU A 148 -6.83 -0.27 7.65
C LEU A 148 -7.16 -1.76 7.79
N LEU A 149 -6.93 -2.57 6.73
CA LEU A 149 -7.13 -4.02 6.75
C LEU A 149 -6.26 -4.70 7.81
N PHE A 150 -4.97 -4.35 7.87
CA PHE A 150 -4.08 -4.90 8.88
C PHE A 150 -4.49 -4.51 10.29
N ARG A 151 -4.92 -3.28 10.53
CA ARG A 151 -5.40 -2.83 11.86
C ARG A 151 -6.67 -3.57 12.29
N ALA A 152 -7.60 -3.78 11.37
CA ALA A 152 -8.84 -4.52 11.66
C ALA A 152 -8.55 -5.96 12.11
N ILE A 153 -7.55 -6.60 11.50
CA ILE A 153 -7.16 -7.99 11.79
C ILE A 153 -6.22 -8.08 13.00
N PHE A 154 -5.29 -7.15 13.14
CA PHE A 154 -4.26 -7.17 14.19
C PHE A 154 -4.80 -6.72 15.54
N GLY A 155 -5.68 -5.73 15.56
CA GLY A 155 -6.21 -5.17 16.80
C GLY A 155 -6.82 -6.20 17.75
N PRO A 156 -7.74 -7.06 17.30
CA PRO A 156 -8.30 -8.14 18.12
C PRO A 156 -7.26 -9.17 18.59
N ALA A 157 -6.16 -9.34 17.86
CA ALA A 157 -5.07 -10.24 18.22
C ALA A 157 -4.01 -9.61 19.14
N GLY A 158 -4.17 -8.34 19.51
CA GLY A 158 -3.20 -7.62 20.33
C GLY A 158 -1.87 -7.37 19.63
N LEU A 159 -1.88 -7.26 18.29
CA LEU A 159 -0.73 -6.94 17.45
C LEU A 159 -0.77 -5.48 17.01
N GLU A 160 0.39 -4.90 16.78
CA GLU A 160 0.54 -3.54 16.30
C GLU A 160 1.10 -3.51 14.87
N VAL A 161 0.64 -2.55 14.08
CA VAL A 161 1.13 -2.32 12.72
C VAL A 161 1.41 -0.85 12.47
N ARG A 162 2.50 -0.59 11.75
CA ARG A 162 2.83 0.70 11.15
C ARG A 162 2.93 0.53 9.64
N SER A 163 2.50 1.53 8.91
CA SER A 163 2.67 1.58 7.45
C SER A 163 3.89 2.41 7.07
N SER A 164 4.67 1.90 6.13
CA SER A 164 5.74 2.64 5.47
C SER A 164 5.57 2.53 3.97
N ALA A 165 5.17 3.63 3.35
CA ALA A 165 4.92 3.69 1.93
C ALA A 165 6.24 3.80 1.13
N ALA A 166 6.36 3.06 0.03
CA ALA A 166 7.50 3.12 -0.88
C ALA A 166 7.43 4.40 -1.74
N LEU A 167 7.70 5.56 -1.14
CA LEU A 167 7.50 6.89 -1.74
C LEU A 167 8.42 7.20 -2.93
N ARG A 168 9.45 6.39 -3.18
CA ARG A 168 10.38 6.55 -4.32
C ARG A 168 9.81 6.06 -5.65
N SER A 169 8.57 5.59 -5.67
CA SER A 169 7.87 5.30 -6.92
C SER A 169 7.89 6.54 -7.83
N PRO A 170 8.19 6.39 -9.15
CA PRO A 170 8.24 7.52 -10.09
C PRO A 170 6.89 8.22 -10.26
N GLU A 171 5.84 7.58 -9.82
CA GLU A 171 4.50 8.13 -9.82
C GLU A 171 4.37 9.11 -8.66
N GLY A 172 4.61 10.38 -8.94
CA GLY A 172 4.47 11.43 -7.94
C GLY A 172 3.07 11.45 -7.35
N VAL A 173 2.96 11.23 -6.04
CA VAL A 173 1.69 11.26 -5.30
C VAL A 173 0.91 12.57 -5.55
N ARG A 174 1.63 13.65 -5.83
CA ARG A 174 1.03 14.99 -6.01
C ARG A 174 0.37 15.20 -7.37
N ASP A 175 0.86 14.55 -8.42
CA ASP A 175 0.47 14.80 -9.81
C ASP A 175 -0.13 13.56 -10.50
N TRP A 176 -0.66 12.63 -9.71
CA TRP A 176 -1.20 11.34 -10.15
C TRP A 176 -2.19 11.45 -11.31
N TRP A 177 -3.00 12.52 -11.34
CA TRP A 177 -4.02 12.75 -12.39
C TRP A 177 -3.45 13.11 -13.77
N ARG A 178 -2.12 13.35 -13.87
CA ARG A 178 -1.46 13.67 -15.13
C ARG A 178 -1.07 12.45 -15.95
N THR A 179 -1.17 11.26 -15.38
CA THR A 179 -0.84 10.00 -16.04
C THR A 179 -2.03 9.04 -15.98
N VAL A 180 -2.19 8.23 -17.05
CA VAL A 180 -3.24 7.20 -17.08
C VAL A 180 -3.07 6.21 -15.93
N ASP A 181 -1.84 5.78 -15.68
CA ASP A 181 -1.50 4.85 -14.62
C ASP A 181 -1.84 5.40 -13.21
N GLY A 182 -1.52 6.66 -12.95
CA GLY A 182 -1.89 7.31 -11.69
C GLY A 182 -3.41 7.43 -11.50
N VAL A 183 -4.14 7.79 -12.57
CA VAL A 183 -5.62 7.85 -12.55
C VAL A 183 -6.21 6.47 -12.26
N GLU A 184 -5.71 5.43 -12.93
CA GLU A 184 -6.15 4.05 -12.71
C GLU A 184 -5.91 3.61 -11.27
N ARG A 185 -4.69 3.78 -10.74
CA ARG A 185 -4.31 3.38 -9.38
C ARG A 185 -5.17 4.08 -8.33
N VAL A 186 -5.26 5.40 -8.37
CA VAL A 186 -6.05 6.16 -7.39
C VAL A 186 -7.52 5.79 -7.44
N THR A 187 -8.09 5.71 -8.65
CA THR A 187 -9.51 5.34 -8.82
C THR A 187 -9.79 3.93 -8.29
N LEU A 188 -8.95 2.96 -8.66
CA LEU A 188 -9.10 1.57 -8.20
C LEU A 188 -8.93 1.44 -6.69
N GLU A 189 -8.02 2.19 -6.06
CA GLU A 189 -7.87 2.11 -4.60
C GLU A 189 -9.08 2.69 -3.87
N TYR A 190 -9.71 3.76 -4.36
CA TYR A 190 -10.98 4.23 -3.79
C TYR A 190 -12.12 3.21 -3.95
N VAL A 191 -12.20 2.55 -5.12
CA VAL A 191 -13.20 1.49 -5.36
C VAL A 191 -12.96 0.31 -4.41
N LYS A 192 -11.71 -0.15 -4.28
CA LYS A 192 -11.34 -1.25 -3.37
C LYS A 192 -11.57 -0.89 -1.90
N LEU A 193 -11.33 0.36 -1.51
CA LEU A 193 -11.60 0.84 -0.15
C LEU A 193 -13.11 0.78 0.16
N GLY A 194 -13.94 1.28 -0.76
CA GLY A 194 -15.40 1.19 -0.65
C GLY A 194 -15.90 -0.25 -0.61
N TRP A 195 -15.30 -1.13 -1.42
CA TRP A 195 -15.61 -2.56 -1.40
C TRP A 195 -15.26 -3.19 -0.06
N ALA A 196 -14.04 -3.02 0.45
CA ALA A 196 -13.61 -3.56 1.73
C ALA A 196 -14.51 -3.08 2.89
N ALA A 197 -14.89 -1.80 2.88
CA ALA A 197 -15.84 -1.26 3.85
C ALA A 197 -17.22 -1.93 3.75
N SER A 198 -17.72 -2.18 2.53
CA SER A 198 -19.02 -2.85 2.32
C SER A 198 -19.02 -4.32 2.79
N GLN A 199 -17.85 -4.96 2.83
CA GLN A 199 -17.67 -6.33 3.34
C GLN A 199 -17.41 -6.37 4.85
N GLY A 200 -17.36 -5.23 5.55
CA GLY A 200 -17.04 -5.18 6.97
C GLY A 200 -15.60 -5.57 7.31
N GLN A 201 -14.67 -5.35 6.38
CA GLN A 201 -13.25 -5.71 6.53
C GLN A 201 -12.40 -4.58 7.15
N LEU A 202 -12.98 -3.37 7.32
CA LEU A 202 -12.28 -2.18 7.83
C LEU A 202 -12.71 -1.82 9.24
#